data_e3e9653c2ed0e2fbfb6eca37c47af79f
#
_entry.id   e3e9653c2ed0e2fbfb6eca37c47af79f
#
_cell.length_a   1.000
_cell.length_b   1.000
_cell.length_c   1.000
_cell.angle_alpha   90.00
_cell.angle_beta   90.00
_cell.angle_gamma   90.00
#
_symmetry.space_group_name_H-M   'P 1'
#
loop_
_entity.id
_entity.type
_entity.pdbx_description
1 polymer ?
#
loop_
_entity_poly.entity_id
_entity_poly.type
_entity_poly.pdbx_seq_one_letter_code
_entity_poly.pdbx_strand_id
1 'polypeptide(L)'
;MRRDLRQDVPPIHWPDDIELSTYRPELAAAVHQLMQLGYREGGGRVPALEEWQLRFESDAEYDPELCFIARDNEGVIGVAQCWTSSYIKNLVVHPRAQGRGLGRALLLNAFEVFQQRREGFVDLKVLEDNLRAQRLYESAGMFVVRRELVPD
;
A
#
# COMPACT_ATOMS: atom_id res chain seq x y z
N MET A 1 -3.07 -6.56 11.07
CA MET A 1 -2.01 -5.83 11.81
C MET A 1 -2.38 -4.35 11.95
N ARG A 2 -1.90 -3.75 12.97
CA ARG A 2 -2.22 -2.35 13.32
C ARG A 2 -0.97 -1.57 13.69
N ARG A 3 -0.88 -0.33 13.26
CA ARG A 3 0.09 0.65 13.73
C ARG A 3 -0.63 1.68 14.60
N ASP A 4 -0.18 1.85 15.83
CA ASP A 4 -0.66 2.90 16.72
C ASP A 4 -0.05 4.23 16.27
N LEU A 5 -0.89 5.18 15.87
CA LEU A 5 -0.44 6.49 15.36
C LEU A 5 -0.26 7.54 16.45
N ARG A 6 -0.44 7.18 17.71
CA ARG A 6 -0.07 8.05 18.83
C ARG A 6 1.44 8.07 19.06
N GLN A 7 2.16 7.09 18.50
CA GLN A 7 3.62 7.03 18.54
C GLN A 7 4.20 7.71 17.33
N ASP A 8 5.38 8.29 17.48
CA ASP A 8 6.07 8.96 16.38
C ASP A 8 6.37 8.00 15.23
N VAL A 9 6.18 8.50 14.00
CA VAL A 9 6.56 7.77 12.81
C VAL A 9 8.04 8.07 12.53
N PRO A 10 8.89 7.03 12.32
CA PRO A 10 10.30 7.25 12.01
C PRO A 10 10.49 8.08 10.73
N PRO A 11 11.64 8.73 10.56
CA PRO A 11 11.94 9.42 9.31
C PRO A 11 11.89 8.48 8.12
N ILE A 12 11.37 8.99 6.99
CA ILE A 12 11.21 8.21 5.77
C ILE A 12 12.47 8.38 4.91
N HIS A 13 13.06 7.26 4.53
CA HIS A 13 14.21 7.25 3.62
C HIS A 13 13.77 6.73 2.27
N TRP A 14 13.57 7.63 1.31
CA TRP A 14 13.20 7.27 -0.05
C TRP A 14 14.43 6.82 -0.84
N PRO A 15 14.33 5.77 -1.65
CA PRO A 15 15.39 5.46 -2.61
C PRO A 15 15.63 6.64 -3.55
N ASP A 16 16.84 6.71 -4.12
CA ASP A 16 17.18 7.77 -5.08
C ASP A 16 16.30 7.70 -6.33
N ASP A 17 16.09 8.85 -6.96
CA ASP A 17 15.37 8.99 -8.23
C ASP A 17 13.90 8.56 -8.16
N ILE A 18 13.29 8.68 -6.98
CA ILE A 18 11.87 8.36 -6.79
C ILE A 18 11.05 9.64 -6.72
N GLU A 19 9.99 9.70 -7.52
CA GLU A 19 8.97 10.74 -7.42
C GLU A 19 7.72 10.15 -6.78
N LEU A 20 7.26 10.77 -5.70
CA LEU A 20 6.03 10.38 -5.03
C LEU A 20 4.89 11.29 -5.48
N SER A 21 3.76 10.68 -5.83
CA SER A 21 2.54 11.41 -6.17
C SER A 21 1.33 10.68 -5.62
N THR A 22 0.15 11.26 -5.80
CA THR A 22 -1.11 10.61 -5.46
C THR A 22 -1.82 10.15 -6.74
N TYR A 23 -2.83 9.30 -6.57
CA TYR A 23 -3.55 8.69 -7.68
C TYR A 23 -4.32 9.73 -8.50
N ARG A 24 -4.27 9.54 -9.82
CA ARG A 24 -5.12 10.23 -10.80
C ARG A 24 -5.60 9.22 -11.83
N PRO A 25 -6.77 9.41 -12.44
CA PRO A 25 -7.28 8.45 -13.44
C PRO A 25 -6.31 8.16 -14.58
N GLU A 26 -5.47 9.12 -14.96
CA GLU A 26 -4.45 8.93 -16.00
C GLU A 26 -3.43 7.86 -15.63
N LEU A 27 -3.27 7.57 -14.35
CA LEU A 27 -2.34 6.56 -13.84
C LEU A 27 -2.98 5.19 -13.69
N ALA A 28 -4.29 5.06 -13.96
CA ALA A 28 -5.03 3.83 -13.70
C ALA A 28 -4.41 2.60 -14.39
N ALA A 29 -4.05 2.72 -15.65
CA ALA A 29 -3.47 1.60 -16.40
C ALA A 29 -2.15 1.13 -15.79
N ALA A 30 -1.26 2.06 -15.42
CA ALA A 30 0.03 1.72 -14.84
C ALA A 30 -0.12 1.11 -13.43
N VAL A 31 -1.03 1.65 -12.62
CA VAL A 31 -1.32 1.12 -11.29
C VAL A 31 -1.93 -0.29 -11.40
N HIS A 32 -2.88 -0.47 -12.30
CA HIS A 32 -3.51 -1.78 -12.53
C HIS A 32 -2.48 -2.83 -12.95
N GLN A 33 -1.56 -2.47 -13.84
CA GLN A 33 -0.50 -3.38 -14.27
C GLN A 33 0.38 -3.79 -13.10
N LEU A 34 0.73 -2.86 -12.22
CA LEU A 34 1.50 -3.15 -11.03
C LEU A 34 0.72 -4.06 -10.06
N MET A 35 -0.58 -3.81 -9.89
CA MET A 35 -1.43 -4.68 -9.06
C MET A 35 -1.46 -6.10 -9.59
N GLN A 36 -1.55 -6.29 -10.92
CA GLN A 36 -1.51 -7.62 -11.52
C GLN A 36 -0.22 -8.36 -11.18
N LEU A 37 0.92 -7.66 -11.23
CA LEU A 37 2.21 -8.26 -10.85
C LEU A 37 2.23 -8.68 -9.38
N GLY A 38 1.73 -7.83 -8.49
CA GLY A 38 1.69 -8.14 -7.06
C GLY A 38 0.79 -9.33 -6.74
N TYR A 39 -0.38 -9.39 -7.34
CA TYR A 39 -1.31 -10.50 -7.10
C TYR A 39 -0.85 -11.80 -7.75
N ARG A 40 -0.13 -11.74 -8.85
CA ARG A 40 0.44 -12.94 -9.47
C ARG A 40 1.37 -13.66 -8.51
N GLU A 41 2.20 -12.91 -7.78
CA GLU A 41 3.09 -13.47 -6.77
C GLU A 41 2.34 -13.91 -5.52
N GLY A 42 1.26 -13.21 -5.15
CA GLY A 42 0.48 -13.48 -3.95
C GLY A 42 -0.69 -14.44 -4.11
N GLY A 43 -0.94 -14.94 -5.33
CA GLY A 43 -1.99 -15.92 -5.59
C GLY A 43 -3.40 -15.36 -5.71
N GLY A 44 -3.58 -14.05 -5.76
CA GLY A 44 -4.88 -13.42 -5.93
C GLY A 44 -5.21 -13.10 -7.38
N ARG A 45 -6.38 -12.51 -7.60
CA ARG A 45 -6.85 -12.06 -8.90
C ARG A 45 -7.22 -10.59 -8.88
N VAL A 46 -6.83 -9.90 -9.96
CA VAL A 46 -7.23 -8.51 -10.19
C VAL A 46 -8.20 -8.48 -11.37
N PRO A 47 -9.36 -7.84 -11.25
CA PRO A 47 -10.28 -7.69 -12.39
C PRO A 47 -9.59 -6.98 -13.56
N ALA A 48 -10.21 -7.05 -14.75
CA ALA A 48 -9.75 -6.29 -15.90
C ALA A 48 -9.72 -4.78 -15.57
N LEU A 49 -8.90 -4.03 -16.31
CA LEU A 49 -8.65 -2.62 -16.02
C LEU A 49 -9.94 -1.81 -15.82
N GLU A 50 -10.89 -1.92 -16.73
CA GLU A 50 -12.12 -1.11 -16.67
C GLU A 50 -12.92 -1.41 -15.41
N GLU A 51 -13.07 -2.69 -15.07
CA GLU A 51 -13.79 -3.10 -13.87
C GLU A 51 -13.04 -2.70 -12.60
N TRP A 52 -11.72 -2.89 -12.58
CA TRP A 52 -10.89 -2.51 -11.45
C TRP A 52 -10.97 -1.01 -11.18
N GLN A 53 -10.83 -0.21 -12.24
CA GLN A 53 -10.86 1.24 -12.13
C GLN A 53 -12.22 1.73 -11.63
N LEU A 54 -13.31 1.18 -12.19
CA LEU A 54 -14.65 1.55 -11.77
C LEU A 54 -14.88 1.22 -10.29
N ARG A 55 -14.52 0.02 -9.87
CA ARG A 55 -14.66 -0.40 -8.47
C ARG A 55 -13.86 0.46 -7.53
N PHE A 56 -12.62 0.78 -7.90
CA PHE A 56 -11.74 1.58 -7.07
C PHE A 56 -12.29 3.01 -6.93
N GLU A 57 -12.54 3.68 -8.06
CA GLU A 57 -12.92 5.09 -8.05
C GLU A 57 -14.35 5.33 -7.54
N SER A 58 -15.19 4.32 -7.52
CA SER A 58 -16.57 4.42 -7.01
C SER A 58 -16.73 3.88 -5.58
N ASP A 59 -15.70 3.35 -4.97
CA ASP A 59 -15.77 2.84 -3.62
C ASP A 59 -16.09 3.97 -2.64
N ALA A 60 -16.95 3.68 -1.65
CA ALA A 60 -17.36 4.69 -0.66
C ALA A 60 -16.17 5.24 0.15
N GLU A 61 -15.09 4.46 0.25
CA GLU A 61 -13.88 4.85 1.00
C GLU A 61 -12.77 5.39 0.11
N TYR A 62 -13.07 5.61 -1.19
CA TYR A 62 -12.09 6.13 -2.13
C TYR A 62 -11.72 7.57 -1.81
N ASP A 63 -10.42 7.82 -1.74
CA ASP A 63 -9.84 9.15 -1.68
C ASP A 63 -8.53 9.10 -2.46
N PRO A 64 -8.43 9.78 -3.60
CA PRO A 64 -7.21 9.71 -4.41
C PRO A 64 -5.95 10.19 -3.67
N GLU A 65 -6.10 11.08 -2.68
CA GLU A 65 -4.99 11.55 -1.87
C GLU A 65 -4.47 10.48 -0.90
N LEU A 66 -5.20 9.38 -0.72
CA LEU A 66 -4.78 8.22 0.09
C LEU A 66 -4.26 7.06 -0.76
N CYS A 67 -4.06 7.27 -2.05
CA CYS A 67 -3.41 6.30 -2.91
C CYS A 67 -2.06 6.88 -3.34
N PHE A 68 -1.00 6.38 -2.73
CA PHE A 68 0.36 6.91 -2.93
C PHE A 68 1.06 6.12 -4.01
N ILE A 69 1.65 6.84 -4.97
CA ILE A 69 2.26 6.25 -6.16
C ILE A 69 3.70 6.70 -6.26
N ALA A 70 4.61 5.73 -6.29
CA ALA A 70 6.03 5.97 -6.48
C ALA A 70 6.41 5.66 -7.91
N ARG A 71 7.13 6.57 -8.55
CA ARG A 71 7.59 6.45 -9.93
C ARG A 71 9.08 6.71 -10.03
N ASP A 72 9.71 6.06 -11.01
CA ASP A 72 11.06 6.38 -11.44
C ASP A 72 11.05 6.71 -12.95
N ASN A 73 12.20 6.76 -13.58
CA ASN A 73 12.30 7.08 -15.01
C ASN A 73 11.59 6.10 -15.94
N GLU A 74 11.35 4.89 -15.47
CA GLU A 74 10.75 3.82 -16.27
C GLU A 74 9.25 3.63 -15.98
N GLY A 75 8.69 4.36 -15.02
CA GLY A 75 7.27 4.34 -14.71
C GLY A 75 6.94 4.06 -13.26
N VAL A 76 5.72 3.59 -13.02
CA VAL A 76 5.21 3.29 -11.67
C VAL A 76 5.90 2.05 -11.12
N ILE A 77 6.52 2.18 -9.94
CA ILE A 77 7.25 1.09 -9.29
C ILE A 77 6.72 0.73 -7.91
N GLY A 78 5.82 1.51 -7.36
CA GLY A 78 5.22 1.19 -6.07
C GLY A 78 3.90 1.91 -5.88
N VAL A 79 3.00 1.25 -5.15
CA VAL A 79 1.68 1.79 -4.83
C VAL A 79 1.29 1.40 -3.42
N ALA A 80 0.81 2.35 -2.64
CA ALA A 80 0.12 2.10 -1.39
C ALA A 80 -1.32 2.62 -1.56
N GLN A 81 -2.26 1.71 -1.71
CA GLN A 81 -3.68 2.02 -1.89
C GLN A 81 -4.38 1.93 -0.55
N CYS A 82 -4.88 3.06 -0.06
CA CYS A 82 -5.49 3.15 1.26
C CYS A 82 -6.93 3.63 1.20
N TRP A 83 -7.71 3.29 2.21
CA TRP A 83 -9.11 3.65 2.37
C TRP A 83 -9.30 4.68 3.48
N THR A 84 -10.37 5.48 3.38
CA THR A 84 -10.69 6.51 4.38
C THR A 84 -10.94 5.97 5.79
N SER A 85 -11.21 4.67 5.93
CA SER A 85 -11.33 4.01 7.24
C SER A 85 -10.00 3.78 7.94
N SER A 86 -8.93 4.41 7.47
CA SER A 86 -7.57 4.22 8.00
C SER A 86 -7.07 2.79 7.79
N TYR A 87 -7.18 2.34 6.56
CA TYR A 87 -6.89 0.97 6.17
C TYR A 87 -6.03 0.93 4.91
N ILE A 88 -4.95 0.16 4.94
CA ILE A 88 -4.11 -0.06 3.77
C ILE A 88 -4.62 -1.30 3.05
N LYS A 89 -5.24 -1.08 1.90
CA LYS A 89 -5.83 -2.16 1.08
C LYS A 89 -4.76 -2.96 0.35
N ASN A 90 -3.81 -2.27 -0.27
CA ASN A 90 -2.73 -2.89 -1.04
C ASN A 90 -1.44 -2.10 -0.87
N LEU A 91 -0.34 -2.82 -0.75
CA LEU A 91 1.01 -2.26 -0.79
C LEU A 91 1.82 -3.15 -1.73
N VAL A 92 2.15 -2.61 -2.90
CA VAL A 92 2.82 -3.38 -3.96
C VAL A 92 4.05 -2.65 -4.44
N VAL A 93 5.17 -3.37 -4.56
CA VAL A 93 6.41 -2.86 -5.13
C VAL A 93 6.78 -3.72 -6.33
N HIS A 94 7.10 -3.07 -7.45
CA HIS A 94 7.51 -3.77 -8.67
C HIS A 94 8.73 -4.65 -8.38
N PRO A 95 8.80 -5.88 -8.94
CA PRO A 95 9.95 -6.77 -8.69
C PRO A 95 11.30 -6.11 -8.96
N ARG A 96 11.43 -5.26 -9.99
CA ARG A 96 12.68 -4.57 -10.31
C ARG A 96 13.11 -3.53 -9.27
N ALA A 97 12.20 -3.13 -8.39
CA ALA A 97 12.47 -2.11 -7.38
C ALA A 97 12.49 -2.66 -5.95
N GLN A 98 12.34 -3.97 -5.78
CA GLN A 98 12.39 -4.60 -4.47
C GLN A 98 13.79 -4.57 -3.86
N GLY A 99 13.87 -4.65 -2.54
CA GLY A 99 15.14 -4.67 -1.82
C GLY A 99 15.81 -3.32 -1.65
N ARG A 100 15.13 -2.22 -1.99
CA ARG A 100 15.66 -0.86 -1.89
C ARG A 100 15.01 -0.02 -0.80
N GLY A 101 14.12 -0.61 0.00
CA GLY A 101 13.40 0.10 1.05
C GLY A 101 12.17 0.87 0.59
N LEU A 102 11.73 0.71 -0.66
CA LEU A 102 10.57 1.42 -1.19
C LEU A 102 9.27 1.03 -0.50
N GLY A 103 9.06 -0.25 -0.24
CA GLY A 103 7.86 -0.72 0.46
C GLY A 103 7.75 -0.11 1.85
N ARG A 104 8.87 -0.07 2.57
CA ARG A 104 8.90 0.55 3.90
C ARG A 104 8.63 2.05 3.83
N ALA A 105 9.22 2.74 2.83
CA ALA A 105 8.99 4.18 2.65
C ALA A 105 7.52 4.49 2.36
N LEU A 106 6.89 3.72 1.47
CA LEU A 106 5.46 3.87 1.18
C LEU A 106 4.59 3.62 2.42
N LEU A 107 4.93 2.59 3.19
CA LEU A 107 4.21 2.26 4.42
C LEU A 107 4.31 3.38 5.45
N LEU A 108 5.52 3.88 5.72
CA LEU A 108 5.73 4.97 6.65
C LEU A 108 5.05 6.26 6.18
N ASN A 109 5.05 6.50 4.88
CA ASN A 109 4.33 7.65 4.31
C ASN A 109 2.82 7.56 4.58
N ALA A 110 2.23 6.37 4.43
CA ALA A 110 0.83 6.16 4.76
C ALA A 110 0.57 6.45 6.25
N PHE A 111 1.41 5.96 7.14
CA PHE A 111 1.29 6.23 8.57
C PHE A 111 1.33 7.74 8.85
N GLU A 112 2.28 8.45 8.24
CA GLU A 112 2.42 9.88 8.43
C GLU A 112 1.19 10.65 7.98
N VAL A 113 0.63 10.30 6.81
CA VAL A 113 -0.57 10.96 6.28
C VAL A 113 -1.77 10.71 7.18
N PHE A 114 -1.99 9.47 7.62
CA PHE A 114 -3.09 9.17 8.54
C PHE A 114 -2.90 9.86 9.89
N GLN A 115 -1.66 9.97 10.37
CA GLN A 115 -1.37 10.71 11.59
C GLN A 115 -1.72 12.19 11.44
N GLN A 116 -1.38 12.80 10.30
CA GLN A 116 -1.74 14.19 9.97
C GLN A 116 -3.25 14.38 9.89
N ARG A 117 -3.98 13.34 9.47
CA ARG A 117 -5.45 13.35 9.44
C ARG A 117 -6.06 13.06 10.82
N ARG A 118 -5.22 12.92 11.85
CA ARG A 118 -5.63 12.66 13.23
C ARG A 118 -6.32 11.33 13.43
N GLU A 119 -5.96 10.32 12.62
CA GLU A 119 -6.39 8.97 12.86
C GLU A 119 -5.57 8.37 14.01
N GLY A 120 -6.22 7.56 14.85
CA GLY A 120 -5.55 6.94 16.02
C GLY A 120 -4.74 5.72 15.67
N PHE A 121 -5.05 5.08 14.57
CA PHE A 121 -4.37 3.86 14.11
C PHE A 121 -4.58 3.66 12.61
N VAL A 122 -3.79 2.77 12.04
CA VAL A 122 -3.98 2.29 10.67
C VAL A 122 -3.83 0.77 10.65
N ASP A 123 -4.71 0.10 9.91
CA ASP A 123 -4.77 -1.36 9.83
C ASP A 123 -4.46 -1.85 8.42
N LEU A 124 -4.01 -3.09 8.35
CA LEU A 124 -3.93 -3.86 7.11
C LEU A 124 -4.13 -5.34 7.42
N LYS A 125 -4.36 -6.12 6.36
CA LYS A 125 -4.42 -7.58 6.45
C LYS A 125 -3.20 -8.19 5.78
N VAL A 126 -2.69 -9.27 6.36
CA VAL A 126 -1.58 -10.02 5.79
C VAL A 126 -1.82 -11.51 6.08
N LEU A 127 -1.49 -12.36 5.12
CA LEU A 127 -1.57 -13.81 5.31
C LEU A 127 -0.47 -14.29 6.26
N GLU A 128 -0.79 -15.27 7.11
CA GLU A 128 0.17 -15.77 8.11
C GLU A 128 1.42 -16.41 7.47
N ASP A 129 1.29 -16.95 6.26
CA ASP A 129 2.42 -17.55 5.56
C ASP A 129 3.27 -16.53 4.79
N ASN A 130 2.83 -15.28 4.69
CA ASN A 130 3.59 -14.22 4.05
C ASN A 130 4.57 -13.60 5.06
N LEU A 131 5.63 -14.34 5.37
CA LEU A 131 6.60 -13.94 6.40
C LEU A 131 7.38 -12.69 6.04
N ARG A 132 7.65 -12.49 4.76
CA ARG A 132 8.38 -11.30 4.29
C ARG A 132 7.59 -10.03 4.56
N ALA A 133 6.30 -10.03 4.23
CA ALA A 133 5.43 -8.88 4.47
C ALA A 133 5.26 -8.64 5.98
N GLN A 134 5.08 -9.70 6.77
CA GLN A 134 4.95 -9.57 8.21
C GLN A 134 6.19 -8.93 8.84
N ARG A 135 7.38 -9.32 8.41
CA ARG A 135 8.64 -8.74 8.89
C ARG A 135 8.72 -7.25 8.58
N LEU A 136 8.30 -6.88 7.36
CA LEU A 136 8.25 -5.47 6.96
C LEU A 136 7.31 -4.69 7.88
N TYR A 137 6.10 -5.18 8.08
CA TYR A 137 5.09 -4.50 8.88
C TYR A 137 5.51 -4.40 10.35
N GLU A 138 6.04 -5.48 10.91
CA GLU A 138 6.55 -5.47 12.28
C GLU A 138 7.73 -4.50 12.44
N SER A 139 8.64 -4.44 11.46
CA SER A 139 9.76 -3.50 11.50
C SER A 139 9.31 -2.05 11.47
N ALA A 140 8.12 -1.78 10.93
CA ALA A 140 7.53 -0.45 10.88
C ALA A 140 6.65 -0.16 12.11
N GLY A 141 6.60 -1.07 13.09
CA GLY A 141 5.88 -0.87 14.33
C GLY A 141 4.45 -1.40 14.35
N MET A 142 4.06 -2.22 13.37
CA MET A 142 2.75 -2.85 13.37
C MET A 142 2.74 -4.11 14.23
N PHE A 143 1.57 -4.44 14.77
CA PHE A 143 1.37 -5.62 15.60
C PHE A 143 0.03 -6.28 15.27
N VAL A 144 -0.07 -7.57 15.55
CA VAL A 144 -1.29 -8.34 15.28
C VAL A 144 -2.36 -7.97 16.29
N VAL A 145 -3.54 -7.57 15.82
CA VAL A 145 -4.70 -7.27 16.68
C VAL A 145 -5.80 -8.31 16.51
N ARG A 146 -5.82 -9.03 15.38
CA ARG A 146 -6.87 -10.00 15.10
C ARG A 146 -6.37 -11.02 14.08
N ARG A 147 -6.83 -12.27 14.25
CA ARG A 147 -6.63 -13.34 13.27
C ARG A 147 -7.98 -13.85 12.81
N GLU A 148 -8.09 -14.11 11.52
CA GLU A 148 -9.30 -14.60 10.90
C GLU A 148 -8.96 -15.80 10.02
N LEU A 149 -9.90 -16.74 9.91
CA LEU A 149 -9.79 -17.81 8.93
C LEU A 149 -10.09 -17.25 7.54
N VAL A 150 -9.23 -17.60 6.58
CA VAL A 150 -9.47 -17.23 5.18
C VAL A 150 -10.44 -18.24 4.59
N PRO A 151 -11.58 -17.80 4.02
CA PRO A 151 -12.49 -18.74 3.36
C PRO A 151 -11.81 -19.42 2.19
N ASP A 152 -12.09 -20.67 2.01
CA ASP A 152 -11.59 -21.46 0.87
C ASP A 152 -12.22 -21.00 -0.45
#